data_0f6ff4b6900d4f802ab4812cad811461
#
_entry.id   0f6ff4b6900d4f802ab4812cad811461
#
_cell.length_a   1.000
_cell.length_b   1.000
_cell.length_c   1.000
_cell.angle_alpha   90.00
_cell.angle_beta   90.00
_cell.angle_gamma   90.00
#
_symmetry.space_group_name_H-M   'P 1'
#
loop_
_entity.id
_entity.type
_entity.pdbx_description
1 polymer ?
#
loop_
_entity_poly.entity_id
_entity_poly.type
_entity_poly.pdbx_seq_one_letter_code
_entity_poly.pdbx_strand_id
1 'polypeptide(L)'
;MTASINKCAVRTLSDLPSPRGLPLLGNAFQLDLPRLHLVLEEWAEEFGSVFTIALGPRRIFVCSDPDLLQTALRERPDRYRRFSSIESVFEEMKANGVFSVEGEGWRPQRRLVMQALASKHFSSFFPILRDITERLRKKWEHSAKTGQVVDMAQDLVRFTVDATTALAFGEDPNTIEESGNVIQEHLAEIFPMIMKRINASVPLWRYFRLPSDRKFECSLQAVHHHVESLIECSRKRMREQPSDDPRNLLEAMLATANLPDSGITDEVIAANVMTLLLAGEDTTAHSLSWAIYFISQDKGLQSRLHVASTDAFGSSRLCPTFEDVKKLDLFEFVTQETSRFKPVVPLGYLEPVIDVVLGDVSLPSGTSLIFLLRPSMLDSKRFGRPDEFLPERWSSGHLQVQPHDSKTFAQFGAGPRVCPGRYLAGVEMRLVLSMLSRNFSIELATGPGSIKEIAAFTMMPSTMPVRLESLH
;
A
#
# COMPACT_ATOMS: atom_id res chain seq x y z
N MET A 1 -49.10 -20.58 -1.63
CA MET A 1 -48.34 -20.33 -0.37
C MET A 1 -47.29 -19.29 -0.70
N THR A 2 -47.59 -18.04 -0.43
CA THR A 2 -46.70 -16.89 -0.58
C THR A 2 -45.73 -16.90 0.60
N ALA A 3 -44.47 -17.24 0.33
CA ALA A 3 -43.42 -17.10 1.33
C ALA A 3 -43.25 -15.62 1.71
N SER A 4 -43.65 -15.30 2.93
CA SER A 4 -43.41 -14.00 3.57
C SER A 4 -41.90 -13.80 3.65
N ILE A 5 -41.33 -12.94 2.82
CA ILE A 5 -39.99 -12.41 2.98
C ILE A 5 -40.03 -11.57 4.26
N ASN A 6 -39.52 -12.11 5.36
CA ASN A 6 -39.27 -11.35 6.57
C ASN A 6 -38.34 -10.19 6.18
N LYS A 7 -38.90 -8.98 6.02
CA LYS A 7 -38.11 -7.75 5.98
C LYS A 7 -37.43 -7.63 7.34
N CYS A 8 -36.16 -8.04 7.44
CA CYS A 8 -35.34 -7.66 8.60
C CYS A 8 -35.46 -6.16 8.78
N ALA A 9 -35.81 -5.72 9.97
CA ALA A 9 -35.88 -4.32 10.28
C ALA A 9 -34.50 -3.68 10.05
N VAL A 10 -34.45 -2.60 9.27
CA VAL A 10 -33.21 -1.88 9.02
C VAL A 10 -32.74 -1.26 10.34
N ARG A 11 -31.55 -1.63 10.77
CA ARG A 11 -30.90 -1.09 11.98
C ARG A 11 -30.34 0.31 11.71
N THR A 12 -30.20 1.10 12.74
CA THR A 12 -29.49 2.38 12.75
C THR A 12 -28.13 2.21 13.43
N LEU A 13 -27.26 3.22 13.36
CA LEU A 13 -25.97 3.21 14.08
C LEU A 13 -26.13 3.07 15.60
N SER A 14 -27.27 3.50 16.17
CA SER A 14 -27.54 3.37 17.60
C SER A 14 -27.95 1.97 18.03
N ASP A 15 -28.38 1.14 17.10
CA ASP A 15 -28.79 -0.25 17.35
C ASP A 15 -27.61 -1.22 17.30
N LEU A 16 -26.43 -0.74 16.87
CA LEU A 16 -25.22 -1.55 16.77
C LEU A 16 -24.50 -1.64 18.12
N PRO A 17 -23.84 -2.78 18.41
CA PRO A 17 -22.99 -2.90 19.58
C PRO A 17 -21.85 -1.87 19.54
N SER A 18 -21.37 -1.49 20.73
CA SER A 18 -20.33 -0.46 20.86
C SER A 18 -19.54 -0.68 22.14
N PRO A 19 -18.21 -0.53 22.14
CA PRO A 19 -17.43 -0.47 23.36
C PRO A 19 -17.90 0.66 24.26
N ARG A 20 -17.84 0.46 25.57
CA ARG A 20 -18.20 1.51 26.54
C ARG A 20 -17.19 2.65 26.46
N GLY A 21 -17.63 3.83 26.05
CA GLY A 21 -16.84 5.06 26.00
C GLY A 21 -17.03 5.95 27.22
N LEU A 22 -16.15 6.95 27.36
CA LEU A 22 -16.29 8.00 28.36
C LEU A 22 -17.38 9.03 27.93
N PRO A 23 -18.11 9.63 28.88
CA PRO A 23 -19.05 10.72 28.56
C PRO A 23 -18.34 11.83 27.76
N LEU A 24 -18.98 12.35 26.73
CA LEU A 24 -18.52 13.41 25.83
C LEU A 24 -17.31 13.05 24.95
N LEU A 25 -16.41 12.16 25.37
CA LEU A 25 -15.17 11.82 24.67
C LEU A 25 -15.29 10.51 23.88
N GLY A 26 -16.28 9.68 24.23
CA GLY A 26 -16.46 8.37 23.62
C GLY A 26 -15.25 7.46 23.87
N ASN A 27 -14.77 6.82 22.81
CA ASN A 27 -13.66 5.85 22.86
C ASN A 27 -12.29 6.47 22.59
N ALA A 28 -12.17 7.81 22.50
CA ALA A 28 -10.94 8.48 22.08
C ALA A 28 -9.68 8.08 22.87
N PHE A 29 -9.79 7.86 24.20
CA PHE A 29 -8.66 7.44 25.05
C PHE A 29 -8.34 5.94 24.98
N GLN A 30 -9.22 5.14 24.37
CA GLN A 30 -9.00 3.70 24.19
C GLN A 30 -8.30 3.38 22.87
N LEU A 31 -8.18 4.37 21.96
CA LEU A 31 -7.54 4.20 20.66
C LEU A 31 -6.06 4.55 20.77
N ASP A 32 -5.24 3.56 20.47
CA ASP A 32 -3.81 3.72 20.25
C ASP A 32 -3.57 3.83 18.73
N LEU A 33 -3.32 5.03 18.22
CA LEU A 33 -3.21 5.27 16.79
C LEU A 33 -2.16 4.39 16.09
N PRO A 34 -0.93 4.21 16.63
CA PRO A 34 0.04 3.26 16.09
C PRO A 34 -0.44 1.80 16.06
N ARG A 35 -1.44 1.45 16.85
CA ARG A 35 -2.01 0.11 16.96
C ARG A 35 -3.51 0.07 16.66
N LEU A 36 -4.04 1.11 15.99
CA LEU A 36 -5.46 1.28 15.76
C LEU A 36 -6.13 0.05 15.13
N HIS A 37 -5.48 -0.56 14.13
CA HIS A 37 -5.97 -1.78 13.48
C HIS A 37 -6.12 -2.94 14.47
N LEU A 38 -5.15 -3.15 15.37
CA LEU A 38 -5.21 -4.21 16.38
C LEU A 38 -6.34 -3.98 17.38
N VAL A 39 -6.49 -2.76 17.89
CA VAL A 39 -7.57 -2.41 18.82
C VAL A 39 -8.96 -2.64 18.19
N LEU A 40 -9.11 -2.25 16.92
CA LEU A 40 -10.38 -2.45 16.22
C LEU A 40 -10.64 -3.93 15.87
N GLU A 41 -9.61 -4.70 15.61
CA GLU A 41 -9.72 -6.15 15.40
C GLU A 41 -10.11 -6.88 16.69
N GLU A 42 -9.49 -6.55 17.83
CA GLU A 42 -9.88 -7.07 19.14
C GLU A 42 -11.37 -6.74 19.45
N TRP A 43 -11.81 -5.54 19.13
CA TRP A 43 -13.24 -5.18 19.29
C TRP A 43 -14.16 -5.88 18.28
N ALA A 44 -13.69 -6.20 17.08
CA ALA A 44 -14.46 -7.00 16.14
C ALA A 44 -14.67 -8.44 16.62
N GLU A 45 -13.72 -9.01 17.35
CA GLU A 45 -13.87 -10.31 18.02
C GLU A 45 -14.92 -10.24 19.16
N GLU A 46 -14.92 -9.16 19.93
CA GLU A 46 -15.84 -8.97 21.08
C GLU A 46 -17.27 -8.59 20.63
N PHE A 47 -17.41 -7.65 19.71
CA PHE A 47 -18.70 -7.05 19.33
C PHE A 47 -19.29 -7.62 18.03
N GLY A 48 -18.54 -8.44 17.31
CA GLY A 48 -18.93 -9.03 16.02
C GLY A 48 -18.46 -8.18 14.83
N SER A 49 -18.79 -8.68 13.62
CA SER A 49 -18.29 -8.11 12.37
C SER A 49 -18.80 -6.69 12.06
N VAL A 50 -19.81 -6.19 12.75
CA VAL A 50 -20.41 -4.87 12.55
C VAL A 50 -20.69 -4.23 13.90
N PHE A 51 -20.02 -3.13 14.20
CA PHE A 51 -20.18 -2.38 15.46
C PHE A 51 -19.91 -0.88 15.25
N THR A 52 -20.09 -0.08 16.29
CA THR A 52 -19.77 1.35 16.24
C THR A 52 -18.78 1.73 17.32
N ILE A 53 -18.00 2.78 17.04
CA ILE A 53 -17.20 3.48 18.04
C ILE A 53 -17.62 4.95 18.08
N ALA A 54 -17.38 5.62 19.21
CA ALA A 54 -17.69 7.03 19.37
C ALA A 54 -16.42 7.86 19.54
N LEU A 55 -16.26 8.92 18.74
CA LEU A 55 -15.21 9.93 18.89
C LEU A 55 -15.87 11.29 19.13
N GLY A 56 -16.03 11.65 20.40
CA GLY A 56 -16.87 12.77 20.77
C GLY A 56 -18.34 12.55 20.32
N PRO A 57 -18.93 13.50 19.61
CA PRO A 57 -20.30 13.36 19.09
C PRO A 57 -20.42 12.46 17.86
N ARG A 58 -19.28 12.12 17.21
CA ARG A 58 -19.28 11.34 15.96
C ARG A 58 -19.34 9.85 16.27
N ARG A 59 -20.30 9.15 15.66
CA ARG A 59 -20.32 7.69 15.61
C ARG A 59 -19.66 7.23 14.31
N ILE A 60 -18.77 6.27 14.43
CA ILE A 60 -18.05 5.65 13.31
C ILE A 60 -18.54 4.21 13.21
N PHE A 61 -18.97 3.82 12.03
CA PHE A 61 -19.32 2.44 11.70
C PHE A 61 -18.03 1.66 11.45
N VAL A 62 -17.86 0.52 12.12
CA VAL A 62 -16.70 -0.36 11.94
C VAL A 62 -17.21 -1.71 11.44
N CYS A 63 -16.55 -2.24 10.41
CA CYS A 63 -16.99 -3.45 9.74
C CYS A 63 -15.79 -4.34 9.32
N SER A 64 -15.87 -5.61 9.65
CA SER A 64 -14.96 -6.65 9.18
C SER A 64 -15.61 -7.64 8.21
N ASP A 65 -16.86 -7.40 7.81
CA ASP A 65 -17.55 -8.22 6.81
C ASP A 65 -17.04 -7.90 5.39
N PRO A 66 -16.45 -8.87 4.68
CA PRO A 66 -15.85 -8.62 3.38
C PRO A 66 -16.89 -8.42 2.27
N ASP A 67 -18.11 -8.94 2.41
CA ASP A 67 -19.16 -8.77 1.39
C ASP A 67 -19.67 -7.32 1.43
N LEU A 68 -19.80 -6.75 2.64
CA LEU A 68 -20.11 -5.33 2.82
C LEU A 68 -18.98 -4.43 2.32
N LEU A 69 -17.72 -4.79 2.60
CA LEU A 69 -16.56 -4.08 2.06
C LEU A 69 -16.54 -4.11 0.53
N GLN A 70 -16.73 -5.29 -0.07
CA GLN A 70 -16.74 -5.45 -1.54
C GLN A 70 -17.87 -4.63 -2.18
N THR A 71 -19.04 -4.58 -1.54
CA THR A 71 -20.17 -3.75 -1.99
C THR A 71 -19.76 -2.28 -1.99
N ALA A 72 -19.26 -1.77 -0.87
CA ALA A 72 -18.84 -0.38 -0.75
C ALA A 72 -17.72 -0.02 -1.76
N LEU A 73 -16.74 -0.91 -1.97
CA LEU A 73 -15.64 -0.67 -2.92
C LEU A 73 -16.10 -0.64 -4.38
N ARG A 74 -17.07 -1.49 -4.77
CA ARG A 74 -17.59 -1.56 -6.15
C ARG A 74 -18.48 -0.38 -6.51
N GLU A 75 -19.22 0.14 -5.54
CA GLU A 75 -20.13 1.28 -5.72
C GLU A 75 -19.42 2.65 -5.67
N ARG A 76 -18.09 2.67 -5.60
CA ARG A 76 -17.29 3.88 -5.74
C ARG A 76 -17.09 4.24 -7.22
N PRO A 77 -17.04 5.52 -7.57
CA PRO A 77 -17.17 6.71 -6.70
C PRO A 77 -18.61 7.16 -6.48
N ASP A 78 -19.59 6.46 -7.04
CA ASP A 78 -20.95 6.97 -7.21
C ASP A 78 -21.74 7.03 -5.89
N ARG A 79 -21.52 6.08 -4.98
CA ARG A 79 -22.22 6.01 -3.69
C ARG A 79 -21.31 6.12 -2.47
N TYR A 80 -20.03 5.82 -2.62
CA TYR A 80 -19.04 5.91 -1.56
C TYR A 80 -17.79 6.65 -2.04
N ARG A 81 -17.18 7.39 -1.12
CA ARG A 81 -15.92 8.09 -1.30
C ARG A 81 -14.95 7.75 -0.15
N ARG A 82 -13.70 8.17 -0.24
CA ARG A 82 -12.81 8.22 0.92
C ARG A 82 -13.30 9.24 1.93
N PHE A 83 -12.85 9.13 3.18
CA PHE A 83 -13.11 10.18 4.17
C PHE A 83 -12.78 11.56 3.59
N SER A 84 -13.67 12.50 3.76
CA SER A 84 -13.48 13.90 3.36
C SER A 84 -12.24 14.52 4.01
N SER A 85 -11.85 14.05 5.21
CA SER A 85 -10.59 14.46 5.85
C SER A 85 -9.35 14.06 5.03
N ILE A 86 -9.37 12.91 4.34
CA ILE A 86 -8.26 12.50 3.47
C ILE A 86 -8.13 13.47 2.30
N GLU A 87 -9.22 13.73 1.59
CA GLU A 87 -9.21 14.67 0.47
C GLU A 87 -8.72 16.05 0.92
N SER A 88 -9.29 16.60 2.02
CA SER A 88 -8.90 17.91 2.55
C SER A 88 -7.42 18.00 2.93
N VAL A 89 -6.85 16.97 3.55
CA VAL A 89 -5.42 16.95 3.91
C VAL A 89 -4.54 16.94 2.66
N PHE A 90 -4.88 16.13 1.66
CA PHE A 90 -4.12 16.06 0.40
C PHE A 90 -4.30 17.33 -0.45
N GLU A 91 -5.45 17.98 -0.37
CA GLU A 91 -5.70 19.28 -1.01
C GLU A 91 -4.85 20.39 -0.38
N GLU A 92 -4.81 20.47 0.97
CA GLU A 92 -3.91 21.39 1.69
C GLU A 92 -2.44 21.15 1.34
N MET A 93 -2.06 19.92 1.05
CA MET A 93 -0.72 19.54 0.61
C MET A 93 -0.46 19.81 -0.88
N LYS A 94 -1.44 20.27 -1.65
CA LYS A 94 -1.39 20.35 -3.14
C LYS A 94 -0.99 18.99 -3.78
N ALA A 95 -1.37 17.89 -3.15
CA ALA A 95 -1.11 16.52 -3.58
C ALA A 95 -2.40 15.76 -3.90
N ASN A 96 -3.48 16.49 -4.25
CA ASN A 96 -4.80 15.91 -4.54
C ASN A 96 -4.83 15.24 -5.92
N GLY A 97 -4.07 14.14 -6.02
CA GLY A 97 -3.96 13.28 -7.20
C GLY A 97 -4.99 12.14 -7.20
N VAL A 98 -4.77 11.15 -8.07
CA VAL A 98 -5.68 10.02 -8.30
C VAL A 98 -6.06 9.23 -7.03
N PHE A 99 -5.23 9.28 -5.98
CA PHE A 99 -5.51 8.63 -4.71
C PHE A 99 -6.61 9.33 -3.92
N SER A 100 -6.54 10.65 -3.76
CA SER A 100 -7.37 11.44 -2.84
C SER A 100 -8.48 12.20 -3.52
N VAL A 101 -8.34 12.57 -4.80
CA VAL A 101 -9.39 13.29 -5.54
C VAL A 101 -10.66 12.47 -5.65
N GLU A 102 -11.81 13.11 -5.44
CA GLU A 102 -13.14 12.48 -5.51
C GLU A 102 -14.01 13.15 -6.59
N GLY A 103 -15.21 12.62 -6.80
CA GLY A 103 -16.18 13.15 -7.76
C GLY A 103 -15.73 13.05 -9.21
N GLU A 104 -16.14 14.03 -10.01
CA GLU A 104 -15.91 14.07 -11.47
C GLU A 104 -14.42 14.22 -11.85
N GLY A 105 -13.63 14.91 -11.02
CA GLY A 105 -12.20 15.11 -11.22
C GLY A 105 -11.37 13.83 -11.19
N TRP A 106 -11.89 12.76 -10.60
CA TRP A 106 -11.17 11.50 -10.48
C TRP A 106 -11.01 10.75 -11.81
N ARG A 107 -12.03 10.66 -12.62
CA ARG A 107 -12.03 9.83 -13.87
C ARG A 107 -10.94 10.27 -14.87
N PRO A 108 -10.73 11.58 -15.16
CA PRO A 108 -9.61 12.04 -15.98
C PRO A 108 -8.24 11.68 -15.40
N GLN A 109 -8.03 11.92 -14.11
CA GLN A 109 -6.77 11.59 -13.45
C GLN A 109 -6.51 10.07 -13.42
N ARG A 110 -7.56 9.26 -13.21
CA ARG A 110 -7.46 7.81 -13.29
C ARG A 110 -7.00 7.34 -14.67
N ARG A 111 -7.54 7.91 -15.75
CA ARG A 111 -7.12 7.58 -17.13
C ARG A 111 -5.66 7.96 -17.35
N LEU A 112 -5.26 9.17 -16.93
CA LEU A 112 -3.88 9.65 -17.00
C LEU A 112 -2.89 8.64 -16.37
N VAL A 113 -3.13 8.29 -15.10
CA VAL A 113 -2.25 7.38 -14.35
C VAL A 113 -2.27 5.96 -14.92
N MET A 114 -3.43 5.46 -15.36
CA MET A 114 -3.51 4.12 -15.97
C MET A 114 -2.79 4.03 -17.31
N GLN A 115 -2.74 5.11 -18.09
CA GLN A 115 -1.96 5.15 -19.33
C GLN A 115 -0.45 5.15 -19.03
N ALA A 116 -0.01 5.92 -18.04
CA ALA A 116 1.39 5.92 -17.59
C ALA A 116 1.82 4.54 -17.07
N LEU A 117 0.99 3.90 -16.25
CA LEU A 117 1.23 2.56 -15.67
C LEU A 117 0.78 1.41 -16.58
N ALA A 118 0.68 1.62 -17.89
CA ALA A 118 0.32 0.54 -18.82
C ALA A 118 1.45 -0.50 -18.92
N SER A 119 1.08 -1.79 -18.94
CA SER A 119 2.03 -2.90 -18.93
C SER A 119 3.03 -2.90 -20.08
N LYS A 120 2.69 -2.28 -21.21
CA LYS A 120 3.59 -2.12 -22.36
C LYS A 120 4.88 -1.36 -22.03
N HIS A 121 4.88 -0.49 -21.03
CA HIS A 121 6.06 0.28 -20.62
C HIS A 121 7.00 -0.50 -19.68
N PHE A 122 6.53 -1.58 -19.05
CA PHE A 122 7.36 -2.28 -18.05
C PHE A 122 8.52 -3.06 -18.66
N SER A 123 8.41 -3.53 -19.90
CA SER A 123 9.54 -4.18 -20.58
C SER A 123 10.71 -3.21 -20.82
N SER A 124 10.42 -1.94 -21.12
CA SER A 124 11.44 -0.90 -21.27
C SER A 124 12.02 -0.42 -19.93
N PHE A 125 11.24 -0.49 -18.84
CA PHE A 125 11.67 -0.11 -17.51
C PHE A 125 12.39 -1.23 -16.75
N PHE A 126 12.25 -2.46 -17.18
CA PHE A 126 12.84 -3.63 -16.51
C PHE A 126 14.36 -3.54 -16.30
N PRO A 127 15.19 -3.09 -17.28
CA PRO A 127 16.63 -2.92 -17.06
C PRO A 127 16.95 -2.02 -15.87
N ILE A 128 16.21 -0.93 -15.69
CA ILE A 128 16.39 0.01 -14.58
C ILE A 128 16.12 -0.70 -13.25
N LEU A 129 14.97 -1.39 -13.14
CA LEU A 129 14.64 -2.17 -11.94
C LEU A 129 15.67 -3.23 -11.62
N ARG A 130 16.19 -3.90 -12.66
CA ARG A 130 17.22 -4.93 -12.52
C ARG A 130 18.52 -4.35 -12.00
N ASP A 131 18.95 -3.19 -12.48
CA ASP A 131 20.17 -2.52 -12.03
C ASP A 131 20.07 -2.04 -10.59
N ILE A 132 18.91 -1.50 -10.17
CA ILE A 132 18.64 -1.14 -8.78
C ILE A 132 18.64 -2.39 -7.88
N THR A 133 18.04 -3.50 -8.36
CA THR A 133 18.06 -4.79 -7.65
C THR A 133 19.49 -5.33 -7.51
N GLU A 134 20.35 -5.14 -8.51
CA GLU A 134 21.76 -5.55 -8.44
C GLU A 134 22.55 -4.73 -7.41
N ARG A 135 22.28 -3.42 -7.28
CA ARG A 135 22.88 -2.60 -6.22
C ARG A 135 22.50 -3.11 -4.83
N LEU A 136 21.21 -3.40 -4.64
CA LEU A 136 20.72 -3.98 -3.38
C LEU A 136 21.39 -5.33 -3.08
N ARG A 137 21.51 -6.21 -4.10
CA ARG A 137 22.19 -7.49 -3.97
C ARG A 137 23.65 -7.33 -3.54
N LYS A 138 24.40 -6.40 -4.17
CA LYS A 138 25.82 -6.13 -3.82
C LYS A 138 25.96 -5.62 -2.39
N LYS A 139 25.08 -4.73 -1.95
CA LYS A 139 25.06 -4.25 -0.57
C LYS A 139 24.85 -5.41 0.41
N TRP A 140 23.88 -6.27 0.14
CA TRP A 140 23.59 -7.43 0.98
C TRP A 140 24.69 -8.49 0.92
N GLU A 141 25.35 -8.67 -0.22
CA GLU A 141 26.53 -9.54 -0.33
C GLU A 141 27.69 -9.06 0.54
N HIS A 142 27.90 -7.74 0.60
CA HIS A 142 28.89 -7.16 1.51
C HIS A 142 28.55 -7.44 2.97
N SER A 143 27.28 -7.24 3.37
CA SER A 143 26.82 -7.53 4.73
C SER A 143 26.94 -9.02 5.08
N ALA A 144 26.62 -9.92 4.16
CA ALA A 144 26.80 -11.37 4.34
C ALA A 144 28.27 -11.74 4.57
N LYS A 145 29.22 -11.15 3.80
CA LYS A 145 30.66 -11.40 3.93
C LYS A 145 31.23 -10.86 5.27
N THR A 146 30.69 -9.76 5.77
CA THR A 146 31.16 -9.13 7.03
C THR A 146 30.43 -9.62 8.27
N GLY A 147 29.36 -10.42 8.10
CA GLY A 147 28.51 -10.87 9.20
C GLY A 147 27.65 -9.75 9.83
N GLN A 148 27.54 -8.61 9.14
CA GLN A 148 26.77 -7.46 9.60
C GLN A 148 25.28 -7.75 9.56
N VAL A 149 24.55 -7.37 10.62
CA VAL A 149 23.09 -7.40 10.65
C VAL A 149 22.55 -6.28 9.74
N VAL A 150 21.63 -6.65 8.86
CA VAL A 150 20.96 -5.73 7.92
C VAL A 150 19.60 -5.33 8.48
N ASP A 151 19.30 -4.04 8.53
CA ASP A 151 17.91 -3.59 8.69
C ASP A 151 17.20 -3.64 7.32
N MET A 152 16.52 -4.76 7.08
CA MET A 152 15.81 -5.00 5.82
C MET A 152 14.74 -3.96 5.54
N ALA A 153 14.03 -3.46 6.56
CA ALA A 153 12.98 -2.48 6.35
C ALA A 153 13.56 -1.17 5.78
N GLN A 154 14.68 -0.72 6.33
CA GLN A 154 15.34 0.50 5.87
C GLN A 154 15.91 0.34 4.44
N ASP A 155 16.57 -0.79 4.16
CA ASP A 155 17.13 -1.03 2.83
C ASP A 155 16.06 -1.18 1.75
N LEU A 156 14.91 -1.77 2.10
CA LEU A 156 13.78 -1.91 1.18
C LEU A 156 13.09 -0.57 0.90
N VAL A 157 12.99 0.33 1.89
CA VAL A 157 12.53 1.71 1.65
C VAL A 157 13.46 2.43 0.68
N ARG A 158 14.78 2.29 0.83
CA ARG A 158 15.75 2.85 -0.13
C ARG A 158 15.58 2.27 -1.53
N PHE A 159 15.40 0.95 -1.62
CA PHE A 159 15.13 0.28 -2.90
C PHE A 159 13.88 0.85 -3.58
N THR A 160 12.78 0.99 -2.86
CA THR A 160 11.52 1.49 -3.43
C THR A 160 11.59 2.97 -3.79
N VAL A 161 12.32 3.80 -3.04
CA VAL A 161 12.63 5.19 -3.41
C VAL A 161 13.38 5.24 -4.74
N ASP A 162 14.48 4.48 -4.86
CA ASP A 162 15.27 4.43 -6.09
C ASP A 162 14.43 3.93 -7.28
N ALA A 163 13.69 2.82 -7.09
CA ALA A 163 12.83 2.26 -8.12
C ALA A 163 11.73 3.22 -8.56
N THR A 164 10.97 3.79 -7.60
CA THR A 164 9.86 4.69 -7.90
C THR A 164 10.36 5.96 -8.58
N THR A 165 11.45 6.56 -8.10
CA THR A 165 12.02 7.79 -8.68
C THR A 165 12.57 7.55 -10.08
N ALA A 166 13.31 6.46 -10.27
CA ALA A 166 13.87 6.12 -11.58
C ALA A 166 12.77 5.81 -12.62
N LEU A 167 11.75 5.05 -12.24
CA LEU A 167 10.64 4.71 -13.14
C LEU A 167 9.71 5.88 -13.39
N ALA A 168 9.41 6.66 -12.35
CA ALA A 168 8.49 7.77 -12.48
C ALA A 168 9.11 8.95 -13.24
N PHE A 169 10.40 9.24 -13.03
CA PHE A 169 11.01 10.49 -13.49
C PHE A 169 12.26 10.30 -14.37
N GLY A 170 12.79 9.09 -14.43
CA GLY A 170 14.04 8.80 -15.15
C GLY A 170 15.28 9.34 -14.43
N GLU A 171 15.18 9.62 -13.13
CA GLU A 171 16.28 10.04 -12.26
C GLU A 171 16.58 8.92 -11.26
N ASP A 172 17.84 8.57 -11.09
CA ASP A 172 18.29 7.57 -10.14
C ASP A 172 18.96 8.24 -8.94
N PRO A 173 18.25 8.32 -7.79
CA PRO A 173 18.78 8.99 -6.59
C PRO A 173 19.86 8.18 -5.87
N ASN A 174 20.01 6.88 -6.20
CA ASN A 174 20.99 5.94 -5.63
C ASN A 174 21.05 5.94 -4.10
N THR A 175 19.90 5.95 -3.44
CA THR A 175 19.80 5.98 -1.96
C THR A 175 20.28 4.69 -1.31
N ILE A 176 20.36 3.59 -2.08
CA ILE A 176 20.90 2.30 -1.61
C ILE A 176 22.36 2.43 -1.22
N GLU A 177 23.18 3.12 -2.01
CA GLU A 177 24.63 3.25 -1.80
C GLU A 177 25.00 4.57 -1.11
N GLU A 178 24.28 5.65 -1.42
CA GLU A 178 24.55 6.99 -0.88
C GLU A 178 23.59 7.33 0.25
N SER A 179 24.11 7.83 1.35
CA SER A 179 23.30 8.37 2.46
C SER A 179 23.04 9.86 2.25
N GLY A 180 21.85 10.33 2.66
CA GLY A 180 21.51 11.76 2.65
C GLY A 180 20.68 12.20 1.45
N ASN A 181 19.86 11.32 0.89
CA ASN A 181 18.87 11.76 -0.09
C ASN A 181 17.80 12.62 0.60
N VAL A 182 17.79 13.90 0.21
CA VAL A 182 16.92 14.94 0.76
C VAL A 182 15.43 14.57 0.62
N ILE A 183 15.04 13.88 -0.46
CA ILE A 183 13.64 13.52 -0.70
C ILE A 183 13.16 12.47 0.30
N GLN A 184 13.94 11.40 0.54
CA GLN A 184 13.59 10.36 1.51
C GLN A 184 13.44 10.93 2.94
N GLU A 185 14.34 11.83 3.34
CA GLU A 185 14.25 12.49 4.64
C GLU A 185 12.97 13.33 4.77
N HIS A 186 12.58 14.04 3.70
CA HIS A 186 11.35 14.82 3.67
C HIS A 186 10.09 13.94 3.67
N LEU A 187 10.07 12.84 2.93
CA LEU A 187 8.93 11.90 2.92
C LEU A 187 8.74 11.24 4.29
N ALA A 188 9.81 10.86 4.97
CA ALA A 188 9.75 10.32 6.34
C ALA A 188 9.12 11.29 7.36
N GLU A 189 9.25 12.61 7.15
CA GLU A 189 8.57 13.62 7.98
C GLU A 189 7.10 13.85 7.56
N ILE A 190 6.77 13.63 6.29
CA ILE A 190 5.43 13.87 5.75
C ILE A 190 4.45 12.78 6.17
N PHE A 191 4.80 11.50 6.09
CA PHE A 191 3.89 10.39 6.35
C PHE A 191 3.23 10.40 7.74
N PRO A 192 3.96 10.58 8.87
CA PRO A 192 3.34 10.64 10.19
C PRO A 192 2.37 11.81 10.33
N MET A 193 2.65 12.95 9.68
CA MET A 193 1.81 14.13 9.75
C MET A 193 0.52 13.96 8.95
N ILE A 194 0.55 13.25 7.80
CA ILE A 194 -0.65 12.89 7.05
C ILE A 194 -1.61 12.10 7.96
N MET A 195 -1.12 11.02 8.59
CA MET A 195 -1.96 10.19 9.45
C MET A 195 -2.49 10.94 10.67
N LYS A 196 -1.66 11.76 11.29
CA LYS A 196 -2.08 12.63 12.41
C LYS A 196 -3.21 13.57 11.99
N ARG A 197 -3.10 14.19 10.81
CA ARG A 197 -4.11 15.13 10.31
C ARG A 197 -5.40 14.44 9.87
N ILE A 198 -5.32 13.29 9.18
CA ILE A 198 -6.49 12.51 8.76
C ILE A 198 -7.34 12.06 9.95
N ASN A 199 -6.69 11.60 11.02
CA ASN A 199 -7.37 11.07 12.20
C ASN A 199 -7.69 12.14 13.28
N ALA A 200 -7.34 13.40 13.04
CA ALA A 200 -7.61 14.45 14.00
C ALA A 200 -9.10 14.80 14.03
N SER A 201 -9.70 14.77 15.23
CA SER A 201 -11.10 15.19 15.44
C SER A 201 -11.31 16.68 15.19
N VAL A 202 -10.29 17.50 15.45
CA VAL A 202 -10.26 18.94 15.22
C VAL A 202 -8.97 19.33 14.50
N PRO A 203 -9.03 20.05 13.37
CA PRO A 203 -7.85 20.43 12.60
C PRO A 203 -7.14 21.64 13.25
N LEU A 204 -6.52 21.43 14.41
CA LEU A 204 -5.88 22.48 15.18
C LEU A 204 -4.74 23.20 14.42
N TRP A 205 -4.05 22.51 13.51
CA TRP A 205 -2.98 23.10 12.67
C TRP A 205 -3.46 24.25 11.76
N ARG A 206 -4.75 24.32 11.48
CA ARG A 206 -5.34 25.42 10.71
C ARG A 206 -5.39 26.74 11.50
N TYR A 207 -5.37 26.64 12.84
CA TYR A 207 -5.48 27.77 13.76
C TYR A 207 -4.18 28.06 14.49
N PHE A 208 -3.42 27.02 14.84
CA PHE A 208 -2.19 27.12 15.61
C PHE A 208 -1.09 26.29 14.93
N ARG A 209 0.01 26.93 14.58
CA ARG A 209 1.17 26.26 13.95
C ARG A 209 2.19 25.82 15.01
N LEU A 210 2.27 24.53 15.26
CA LEU A 210 3.27 23.92 16.10
C LEU A 210 4.63 23.81 15.37
N PRO A 211 5.76 23.60 16.08
CA PRO A 211 7.06 23.36 15.45
C PRO A 211 7.03 22.17 14.46
N SER A 212 6.27 21.11 14.77
CA SER A 212 6.06 19.96 13.87
C SER A 212 5.36 20.34 12.58
N ASP A 213 4.41 21.30 12.62
CA ASP A 213 3.71 21.77 11.41
C ASP A 213 4.65 22.57 10.52
N ARG A 214 5.54 23.39 11.11
CA ARG A 214 6.55 24.13 10.34
C ARG A 214 7.54 23.19 9.66
N LYS A 215 8.02 22.16 10.38
CA LYS A 215 8.92 21.14 9.79
C LYS A 215 8.25 20.43 8.62
N PHE A 216 7.00 20.01 8.80
CA PHE A 216 6.18 19.43 7.75
C PHE A 216 6.04 20.37 6.52
N GLU A 217 5.71 21.65 6.74
CA GLU A 217 5.59 22.63 5.65
C GLU A 217 6.91 22.83 4.89
N CYS A 218 8.05 22.88 5.59
CA CYS A 218 9.37 22.94 4.96
C CYS A 218 9.65 21.71 4.11
N SER A 219 9.36 20.51 4.64
CA SER A 219 9.54 19.25 3.92
C SER A 219 8.63 19.19 2.68
N LEU A 220 7.38 19.60 2.83
CA LEU A 220 6.43 19.64 1.72
C LEU A 220 6.87 20.61 0.61
N GLN A 221 7.38 21.79 0.97
CA GLN A 221 7.91 22.77 0.00
C GLN A 221 9.13 22.22 -0.76
N ALA A 222 10.03 21.53 -0.06
CA ALA A 222 11.21 20.92 -0.69
C ALA A 222 10.79 19.86 -1.72
N VAL A 223 9.81 19.00 -1.38
CA VAL A 223 9.30 17.98 -2.31
C VAL A 223 8.58 18.64 -3.50
N HIS A 224 7.77 19.70 -3.29
CA HIS A 224 7.13 20.42 -4.39
C HIS A 224 8.15 21.01 -5.35
N HIS A 225 9.17 21.71 -4.83
CA HIS A 225 10.22 22.29 -5.68
C HIS A 225 10.94 21.21 -6.50
N HIS A 226 11.22 20.04 -5.89
CA HIS A 226 11.79 18.93 -6.64
C HIS A 226 10.85 18.42 -7.75
N VAL A 227 9.56 18.25 -7.46
CA VAL A 227 8.56 17.83 -8.46
C VAL A 227 8.46 18.83 -9.62
N GLU A 228 8.45 20.14 -9.33
CA GLU A 228 8.46 21.18 -10.36
C GLU A 228 9.71 21.08 -11.26
N SER A 229 10.88 20.90 -10.65
CA SER A 229 12.14 20.69 -11.39
C SER A 229 12.09 19.46 -12.29
N LEU A 230 11.53 18.34 -11.81
CA LEU A 230 11.35 17.11 -12.60
C LEU A 230 10.45 17.34 -13.83
N ILE A 231 9.36 18.08 -13.67
CA ILE A 231 8.43 18.40 -14.76
C ILE A 231 9.13 19.27 -15.81
N GLU A 232 9.88 20.29 -15.38
CA GLU A 232 10.62 21.17 -16.28
C GLU A 232 11.71 20.41 -17.05
N CYS A 233 12.50 19.60 -16.36
CA CYS A 233 13.54 18.76 -16.96
C CYS A 233 12.96 17.79 -17.99
N SER A 234 11.84 17.13 -17.66
CA SER A 234 11.17 16.20 -18.56
C SER A 234 10.62 16.92 -19.81
N ARG A 235 10.00 18.07 -19.65
CA ARG A 235 9.53 18.91 -20.78
C ARG A 235 10.67 19.37 -21.68
N LYS A 236 11.80 19.78 -21.10
CA LYS A 236 12.99 20.17 -21.85
C LYS A 236 13.51 18.98 -22.65
N ARG A 237 13.66 17.82 -22.04
CA ARG A 237 14.10 16.58 -22.68
C ARG A 237 13.19 16.16 -23.83
N MET A 238 11.86 16.20 -23.63
CA MET A 238 10.89 15.85 -24.69
C MET A 238 10.97 16.81 -25.89
N ARG A 239 11.31 18.09 -25.68
CA ARG A 239 11.50 19.06 -26.78
C ARG A 239 12.84 18.85 -27.52
N GLU A 240 13.92 18.56 -26.77
CA GLU A 240 15.27 18.41 -27.35
C GLU A 240 15.46 17.05 -28.02
N GLN A 241 14.76 16.04 -27.53
CA GLN A 241 14.84 14.65 -27.99
C GLN A 241 13.43 14.06 -28.14
N PRO A 242 12.65 14.46 -29.14
CA PRO A 242 11.33 13.93 -29.39
C PRO A 242 11.36 12.39 -29.52
N SER A 243 10.38 11.71 -28.88
CA SER A 243 10.19 10.27 -28.97
C SER A 243 8.70 9.95 -28.93
N ASP A 244 8.26 9.00 -29.75
CA ASP A 244 6.90 8.49 -29.72
C ASP A 244 6.64 7.62 -28.50
N ASP A 245 7.68 7.03 -27.92
CA ASP A 245 7.61 6.22 -26.71
C ASP A 245 8.12 7.00 -25.50
N PRO A 246 7.28 7.20 -24.45
CA PRO A 246 7.70 7.83 -23.20
C PRO A 246 8.78 7.01 -22.50
N ARG A 247 9.83 7.70 -22.00
CA ARG A 247 10.96 7.06 -21.31
C ARG A 247 10.68 6.76 -19.85
N ASN A 248 9.68 7.40 -19.26
CA ASN A 248 9.25 7.25 -17.87
C ASN A 248 7.77 7.62 -17.71
N LEU A 249 7.22 7.42 -16.50
CA LEU A 249 5.81 7.66 -16.23
C LEU A 249 5.44 9.15 -16.35
N LEU A 250 6.33 10.07 -15.98
CA LEU A 250 6.08 11.51 -16.10
C LEU A 250 5.99 11.95 -17.56
N GLU A 251 6.88 11.47 -18.42
CA GLU A 251 6.79 11.74 -19.87
C GLU A 251 5.48 11.18 -20.47
N ALA A 252 5.04 10.01 -20.02
CA ALA A 252 3.74 9.44 -20.44
C ALA A 252 2.55 10.31 -19.99
N MET A 253 2.59 10.86 -18.79
CA MET A 253 1.58 11.79 -18.29
C MET A 253 1.61 13.10 -19.06
N LEU A 254 2.77 13.67 -19.30
CA LEU A 254 2.94 14.91 -20.08
C LEU A 254 2.46 14.74 -21.52
N ALA A 255 2.77 13.62 -22.17
CA ALA A 255 2.31 13.31 -23.52
C ALA A 255 0.77 13.22 -23.56
N THR A 256 0.16 12.58 -22.55
CA THR A 256 -1.30 12.48 -22.43
C THR A 256 -1.95 13.85 -22.19
N ALA A 257 -1.34 14.69 -21.35
CA ALA A 257 -1.84 16.03 -21.05
C ALA A 257 -1.81 16.97 -22.28
N ASN A 258 -0.87 16.75 -23.18
CA ASN A 258 -0.75 17.53 -24.42
C ASN A 258 -1.78 17.15 -25.50
N LEU A 259 -2.59 16.10 -25.29
CA LEU A 259 -3.65 15.75 -26.23
C LEU A 259 -4.77 16.82 -26.23
N PRO A 260 -5.39 17.11 -27.39
CA PRO A 260 -6.55 17.99 -27.46
C PRO A 260 -7.64 17.54 -26.48
N ASP A 261 -8.28 18.47 -25.81
CA ASP A 261 -9.38 18.22 -24.86
C ASP A 261 -9.05 17.31 -23.66
N SER A 262 -7.76 17.16 -23.31
CA SER A 262 -7.35 16.36 -22.14
C SER A 262 -7.90 16.93 -20.83
N GLY A 263 -8.01 18.25 -20.71
CA GLY A 263 -8.39 18.96 -19.48
C GLY A 263 -7.38 18.80 -18.32
N ILE A 264 -6.19 18.26 -18.60
CA ILE A 264 -5.14 18.01 -17.61
C ILE A 264 -4.21 19.23 -17.51
N THR A 265 -4.13 19.83 -16.32
CA THR A 265 -3.24 20.96 -16.04
C THR A 265 -1.92 20.49 -15.40
N ASP A 266 -0.95 21.40 -15.30
CA ASP A 266 0.33 21.12 -14.63
C ASP A 266 0.16 20.83 -13.15
N GLU A 267 -0.80 21.47 -12.50
CA GLU A 267 -1.13 21.19 -11.10
C GLU A 267 -1.66 19.76 -10.93
N VAL A 268 -2.46 19.26 -11.86
CA VAL A 268 -2.95 17.89 -11.87
C VAL A 268 -1.81 16.91 -12.09
N ILE A 269 -0.85 17.23 -12.97
CA ILE A 269 0.35 16.39 -13.17
C ILE A 269 1.17 16.37 -11.89
N ALA A 270 1.49 17.52 -11.31
CA ALA A 270 2.28 17.64 -10.08
C ALA A 270 1.61 16.87 -8.91
N ALA A 271 0.30 17.00 -8.74
CA ALA A 271 -0.44 16.27 -7.72
C ALA A 271 -0.39 14.74 -7.91
N ASN A 272 -0.41 14.26 -9.17
CA ASN A 272 -0.27 12.83 -9.45
C ASN A 272 1.18 12.35 -9.29
N VAL A 273 2.17 13.16 -9.62
CA VAL A 273 3.59 12.90 -9.34
C VAL A 273 3.82 12.74 -7.84
N MET A 274 3.31 13.67 -7.02
CA MET A 274 3.33 13.57 -5.56
C MET A 274 2.62 12.29 -5.07
N THR A 275 1.47 11.97 -5.65
CA THR A 275 0.74 10.74 -5.31
C THR A 275 1.55 9.48 -5.61
N LEU A 276 2.27 9.43 -6.74
CA LEU A 276 3.10 8.28 -7.11
C LEU A 276 4.29 8.11 -6.15
N LEU A 277 4.96 9.22 -5.79
CA LEU A 277 6.03 9.21 -4.79
C LEU A 277 5.53 8.64 -3.45
N LEU A 278 4.46 9.22 -2.91
CA LEU A 278 3.90 8.81 -1.62
C LEU A 278 3.35 7.38 -1.63
N ALA A 279 2.77 6.91 -2.74
CA ALA A 279 2.14 5.59 -2.80
C ALA A 279 3.12 4.46 -3.11
N GLY A 280 4.19 4.72 -3.87
CA GLY A 280 5.12 3.69 -4.35
C GLY A 280 6.18 3.30 -3.33
N GLU A 281 6.56 4.21 -2.44
CA GLU A 281 7.66 4.01 -1.50
C GLU A 281 7.29 3.01 -0.39
N ASP A 282 6.44 3.40 0.54
CA ASP A 282 6.17 2.65 1.76
C ASP A 282 5.44 1.32 1.53
N THR A 283 4.47 1.29 0.61
CA THR A 283 3.60 0.12 0.47
C THR A 283 4.34 -1.12 0.01
N THR A 284 5.21 -1.00 -0.99
CA THR A 284 5.99 -2.11 -1.53
C THR A 284 7.11 -2.52 -0.57
N ALA A 285 7.82 -1.55 0.04
CA ALA A 285 8.88 -1.81 1.01
C ALA A 285 8.37 -2.60 2.22
N HIS A 286 7.23 -2.20 2.79
CA HIS A 286 6.68 -2.87 3.96
C HIS A 286 6.05 -4.23 3.62
N SER A 287 5.46 -4.38 2.41
CA SER A 287 5.03 -5.69 1.92
C SER A 287 6.19 -6.67 1.79
N LEU A 288 7.33 -6.22 1.24
CA LEU A 288 8.57 -6.99 1.16
C LEU A 288 9.13 -7.33 2.55
N SER A 289 9.14 -6.37 3.47
CA SER A 289 9.61 -6.56 4.83
C SER A 289 8.81 -7.67 5.54
N TRP A 290 7.49 -7.65 5.44
CA TRP A 290 6.66 -8.70 6.01
C TRP A 290 6.80 -10.04 5.28
N ALA A 291 7.03 -10.06 3.96
CA ALA A 291 7.33 -11.30 3.25
C ALA A 291 8.64 -11.93 3.73
N ILE A 292 9.69 -11.13 3.91
CA ILE A 292 10.99 -11.57 4.46
C ILE A 292 10.82 -12.06 5.90
N TYR A 293 9.98 -11.44 6.71
CA TYR A 293 9.64 -11.91 8.05
C TYR A 293 9.13 -13.35 8.05
N PHE A 294 8.18 -13.69 7.18
CA PHE A 294 7.66 -15.05 7.08
C PHE A 294 8.67 -16.03 6.48
N ILE A 295 9.36 -15.64 5.42
CA ILE A 295 10.38 -16.47 4.78
C ILE A 295 11.51 -16.82 5.76
N SER A 296 11.93 -15.86 6.60
CA SER A 296 13.04 -16.07 7.54
C SER A 296 12.74 -17.12 8.61
N GLN A 297 11.48 -17.42 8.89
CA GLN A 297 11.04 -18.38 9.90
C GLN A 297 10.82 -19.79 9.34
N ASP A 298 10.82 -19.97 8.01
CA ASP A 298 10.57 -21.28 7.37
C ASP A 298 11.71 -21.65 6.42
N LYS A 299 12.61 -22.51 6.93
CA LYS A 299 13.74 -23.04 6.13
C LYS A 299 13.29 -23.89 4.94
N GLY A 300 12.14 -24.58 5.05
CA GLY A 300 11.54 -25.33 3.94
C GLY A 300 11.07 -24.41 2.82
N LEU A 301 10.42 -23.29 3.18
CA LEU A 301 10.03 -22.27 2.22
C LEU A 301 11.25 -21.62 1.57
N GLN A 302 12.30 -21.28 2.35
CA GLN A 302 13.55 -20.76 1.78
C GLN A 302 14.14 -21.68 0.73
N SER A 303 14.21 -23.00 1.03
CA SER A 303 14.72 -23.99 0.08
C SER A 303 13.88 -24.06 -1.20
N ARG A 304 12.55 -24.05 -1.09
CA ARG A 304 11.66 -24.05 -2.27
C ARG A 304 11.81 -22.79 -3.12
N LEU A 305 11.92 -21.62 -2.49
CA LEU A 305 12.13 -20.34 -3.17
C LEU A 305 13.51 -20.30 -3.85
N HIS A 306 14.55 -20.87 -3.21
CA HIS A 306 15.88 -21.00 -3.83
C HIS A 306 15.84 -21.89 -5.09
N VAL A 307 15.17 -23.04 -5.04
CA VAL A 307 14.97 -23.91 -6.20
C VAL A 307 14.21 -23.18 -7.30
N ALA A 308 13.07 -22.56 -6.98
CA ALA A 308 12.26 -21.82 -7.95
C ALA A 308 13.02 -20.69 -8.64
N SER A 309 13.86 -19.95 -7.90
CA SER A 309 14.70 -18.90 -8.48
C SER A 309 15.84 -19.49 -9.34
N THR A 310 16.39 -20.63 -8.95
CA THR A 310 17.46 -21.33 -9.72
C THR A 310 16.92 -21.85 -11.05
N ASP A 311 15.72 -22.45 -11.02
CA ASP A 311 15.07 -22.96 -12.23
C ASP A 311 14.68 -21.82 -13.19
N ALA A 312 14.25 -20.67 -12.66
CA ALA A 312 13.90 -19.51 -13.47
C ALA A 312 15.11 -18.77 -14.06
N PHE A 313 16.24 -18.71 -13.32
CA PHE A 313 17.37 -17.85 -13.67
C PHE A 313 18.56 -18.60 -14.29
N GLY A 314 18.62 -19.93 -14.17
CA GLY A 314 19.79 -20.70 -14.58
C GLY A 314 21.04 -20.27 -13.80
N SER A 315 22.07 -19.85 -14.51
CA SER A 315 23.33 -19.38 -13.91
C SER A 315 23.28 -17.92 -13.42
N SER A 316 22.24 -17.17 -13.75
CA SER A 316 22.12 -15.77 -13.33
C SER A 316 21.82 -15.65 -11.82
N ARG A 317 22.31 -14.57 -11.23
CA ARG A 317 22.00 -14.19 -9.83
C ARG A 317 20.77 -13.32 -9.69
N LEU A 318 20.27 -12.79 -10.81
CA LEU A 318 19.08 -11.94 -10.91
C LEU A 318 18.16 -12.48 -11.99
N CYS A 319 16.89 -12.10 -11.93
CA CYS A 319 15.95 -12.32 -13.00
C CYS A 319 16.51 -11.76 -14.32
N PRO A 320 16.74 -12.61 -15.36
CA PRO A 320 17.47 -12.18 -16.54
C PRO A 320 16.68 -11.22 -17.43
N THR A 321 15.38 -11.49 -17.62
CA THR A 321 14.52 -10.73 -18.53
C THR A 321 13.16 -10.46 -17.90
N PHE A 322 12.44 -9.49 -18.45
CA PHE A 322 11.07 -9.20 -18.05
C PHE A 322 10.13 -10.41 -18.23
N GLU A 323 10.34 -11.22 -19.28
CA GLU A 323 9.53 -12.41 -19.51
C GLU A 323 9.75 -13.48 -18.43
N ASP A 324 10.95 -13.55 -17.85
CA ASP A 324 11.26 -14.50 -16.79
C ASP A 324 10.54 -14.17 -15.46
N VAL A 325 10.09 -12.93 -15.27
CA VAL A 325 9.26 -12.55 -14.11
C VAL A 325 7.97 -13.39 -14.04
N LYS A 326 7.46 -13.82 -15.20
CA LYS A 326 6.25 -14.68 -15.26
C LYS A 326 6.48 -16.10 -14.73
N LYS A 327 7.75 -16.53 -14.57
CA LYS A 327 8.11 -17.83 -13.99
C LYS A 327 8.18 -17.80 -12.47
N LEU A 328 7.96 -16.65 -11.85
CA LEU A 328 8.10 -16.41 -10.40
C LEU A 328 6.78 -16.50 -9.64
N ASP A 329 5.91 -17.45 -10.01
CA ASP A 329 4.58 -17.58 -9.41
C ASP A 329 4.63 -17.85 -7.91
N LEU A 330 5.58 -18.69 -7.43
CA LEU A 330 5.71 -18.98 -6.00
C LEU A 330 6.00 -17.70 -5.19
N PHE A 331 6.76 -16.77 -5.75
CA PHE A 331 7.03 -15.47 -5.12
C PHE A 331 5.79 -14.58 -5.06
N GLU A 332 4.94 -14.63 -6.09
CA GLU A 332 3.64 -13.97 -6.07
C GLU A 332 2.74 -14.58 -4.98
N PHE A 333 2.69 -15.91 -4.86
CA PHE A 333 1.92 -16.58 -3.82
C PHE A 333 2.40 -16.21 -2.41
N VAL A 334 3.72 -16.08 -2.21
CA VAL A 334 4.29 -15.58 -0.94
C VAL A 334 3.81 -14.17 -0.64
N THR A 335 3.79 -13.27 -1.62
CA THR A 335 3.32 -11.89 -1.39
C THR A 335 1.82 -11.82 -1.10
N GLN A 336 1.01 -12.64 -1.77
CA GLN A 336 -0.41 -12.75 -1.51
C GLN A 336 -0.68 -13.29 -0.09
N GLU A 337 0.01 -14.37 0.31
CA GLU A 337 -0.13 -14.95 1.63
C GLU A 337 0.37 -13.99 2.72
N THR A 338 1.47 -13.29 2.47
CA THR A 338 1.95 -12.22 3.36
C THR A 338 0.88 -11.16 3.59
N SER A 339 0.23 -10.70 2.52
CA SER A 339 -0.81 -9.67 2.60
C SER A 339 -2.08 -10.16 3.31
N ARG A 340 -2.33 -11.46 3.31
CA ARG A 340 -3.42 -12.07 4.07
C ARG A 340 -3.19 -11.94 5.58
N PHE A 341 -1.96 -12.16 6.04
CA PHE A 341 -1.57 -12.05 7.45
C PHE A 341 -1.23 -10.62 7.87
N LYS A 342 -0.54 -9.90 7.00
CA LYS A 342 0.03 -8.57 7.26
C LYS A 342 -0.31 -7.60 6.14
N PRO A 343 -1.60 -7.25 5.98
CA PRO A 343 -1.98 -6.25 4.98
C PRO A 343 -1.36 -4.90 5.34
N VAL A 344 -0.55 -4.33 4.43
CA VAL A 344 0.09 -3.02 4.65
C VAL A 344 -0.90 -1.87 4.71
N VAL A 345 -2.12 -2.08 4.21
CA VAL A 345 -3.27 -1.18 4.39
C VAL A 345 -4.36 -1.96 5.12
N PRO A 346 -4.27 -2.10 6.46
CA PRO A 346 -5.19 -2.94 7.23
C PRO A 346 -6.61 -2.34 7.38
N LEU A 347 -6.74 -1.01 7.18
CA LEU A 347 -7.98 -0.27 7.38
C LEU A 347 -8.41 0.46 6.10
N GLY A 348 -9.66 0.26 5.71
CA GLY A 348 -10.32 1.01 4.64
C GLY A 348 -11.17 2.13 5.21
N TYR A 349 -10.95 3.37 4.76
CA TYR A 349 -11.68 4.56 5.23
C TYR A 349 -12.62 5.05 4.12
N LEU A 350 -13.94 4.88 4.34
CA LEU A 350 -14.97 5.29 3.39
C LEU A 350 -16.07 6.09 4.07
N GLU A 351 -16.82 6.86 3.28
CA GLU A 351 -18.08 7.49 3.69
C GLU A 351 -19.08 7.45 2.53
N PRO A 352 -20.38 7.25 2.79
CA PRO A 352 -21.40 7.33 1.76
C PRO A 352 -21.62 8.79 1.37
N VAL A 353 -21.81 9.06 0.07
CA VAL A 353 -22.11 10.40 -0.47
C VAL A 353 -23.59 10.71 -0.48
N ILE A 354 -24.43 9.69 -0.34
CA ILE A 354 -25.89 9.73 -0.21
C ILE A 354 -26.28 8.80 0.94
N ASP A 355 -27.52 8.89 1.41
CA ASP A 355 -28.05 7.91 2.34
C ASP A 355 -28.09 6.52 1.73
N VAL A 356 -27.56 5.52 2.41
CA VAL A 356 -27.47 4.14 1.91
C VAL A 356 -27.92 3.14 2.98
N VAL A 357 -28.31 1.96 2.55
CA VAL A 357 -28.42 0.78 3.40
C VAL A 357 -27.32 -0.18 3.03
N LEU A 358 -26.37 -0.42 3.94
CA LEU A 358 -25.28 -1.37 3.74
C LEU A 358 -25.53 -2.62 4.62
N GLY A 359 -25.78 -3.75 3.96
CA GLY A 359 -26.34 -4.92 4.63
C GLY A 359 -27.73 -4.61 5.19
N ASP A 360 -27.88 -4.62 6.50
CA ASP A 360 -29.13 -4.28 7.21
C ASP A 360 -29.02 -2.96 7.99
N VAL A 361 -27.96 -2.15 7.75
CA VAL A 361 -27.70 -0.91 8.51
C VAL A 361 -27.93 0.31 7.62
N SER A 362 -28.78 1.23 8.11
CA SER A 362 -28.98 2.55 7.50
C SER A 362 -27.84 3.49 7.87
N LEU A 363 -27.18 4.01 6.86
CA LEU A 363 -26.02 4.89 6.97
C LEU A 363 -26.33 6.22 6.26
N PRO A 364 -26.58 7.29 7.02
CA PRO A 364 -26.72 8.63 6.46
C PRO A 364 -25.47 9.06 5.68
N SER A 365 -25.65 9.93 4.71
CA SER A 365 -24.56 10.58 3.99
C SER A 365 -23.53 11.19 4.94
N GLY A 366 -22.23 11.02 4.64
CA GLY A 366 -21.14 11.52 5.49
C GLY A 366 -20.84 10.68 6.73
N THR A 367 -21.52 9.54 6.94
CA THR A 367 -21.18 8.60 8.02
C THR A 367 -19.76 8.05 7.79
N SER A 368 -18.87 8.17 8.77
CA SER A 368 -17.54 7.59 8.70
C SER A 368 -17.58 6.06 8.83
N LEU A 369 -17.00 5.34 7.87
CA LEU A 369 -16.94 3.87 7.83
C LEU A 369 -15.48 3.41 7.87
N ILE A 370 -15.13 2.57 8.84
CA ILE A 370 -13.83 1.90 8.89
C ILE A 370 -14.04 0.41 8.59
N PHE A 371 -13.40 -0.08 7.55
CA PHE A 371 -13.40 -1.49 7.21
C PHE A 371 -12.09 -2.15 7.66
N LEU A 372 -12.19 -3.28 8.35
CA LEU A 372 -11.07 -4.10 8.79
C LEU A 372 -10.84 -5.20 7.74
N LEU A 373 -9.66 -5.23 7.14
CA LEU A 373 -9.38 -6.18 6.05
C LEU A 373 -8.96 -7.57 6.58
N ARG A 374 -8.08 -7.60 7.58
CA ARG A 374 -7.45 -8.83 8.05
C ARG A 374 -8.39 -9.86 8.68
N PRO A 375 -9.37 -9.51 9.56
CA PRO A 375 -10.18 -10.51 10.26
C PRO A 375 -10.87 -11.50 9.32
N SER A 376 -11.41 -11.01 8.21
CA SER A 376 -12.07 -11.88 7.23
C SER A 376 -11.10 -12.79 6.46
N MET A 377 -9.84 -12.37 6.30
CA MET A 377 -8.79 -13.15 5.65
C MET A 377 -8.22 -14.25 6.57
N LEU A 378 -8.47 -14.16 7.87
CA LEU A 378 -8.11 -15.17 8.87
C LEU A 378 -9.32 -16.00 9.35
N ASP A 379 -10.49 -15.83 8.74
CA ASP A 379 -11.69 -16.60 9.08
C ASP A 379 -11.64 -18.01 8.45
N SER A 380 -11.75 -19.04 9.29
CA SER A 380 -11.77 -20.45 8.88
C SER A 380 -12.93 -20.83 7.95
N LYS A 381 -14.02 -20.07 7.96
CA LYS A 381 -15.15 -20.24 7.03
C LYS A 381 -14.79 -19.84 5.60
N ARG A 382 -13.79 -18.98 5.44
CA ARG A 382 -13.36 -18.40 4.14
C ARG A 382 -12.02 -18.97 3.66
N PHE A 383 -11.12 -19.24 4.58
CA PHE A 383 -9.80 -19.80 4.28
C PHE A 383 -9.51 -21.04 5.15
N GLY A 384 -9.32 -22.17 4.51
CA GLY A 384 -8.90 -23.40 5.21
C GLY A 384 -7.51 -23.21 5.83
N ARG A 385 -7.30 -23.70 7.04
CA ARG A 385 -6.05 -23.56 7.79
C ARG A 385 -5.62 -22.08 7.85
N PRO A 386 -6.46 -21.19 8.41
CA PRO A 386 -6.29 -19.74 8.30
C PRO A 386 -5.05 -19.23 9.04
N ASP A 387 -4.60 -19.93 10.08
CA ASP A 387 -3.46 -19.56 10.92
C ASP A 387 -2.11 -20.03 10.37
N GLU A 388 -2.11 -20.79 9.27
CA GLU A 388 -0.90 -21.30 8.65
C GLU A 388 -0.51 -20.46 7.43
N PHE A 389 0.79 -20.13 7.35
CA PHE A 389 1.36 -19.42 6.19
C PHE A 389 1.60 -20.42 5.06
N LEU A 390 0.68 -20.49 4.10
CA LEU A 390 0.65 -21.46 3.02
C LEU A 390 0.56 -20.76 1.65
N PRO A 391 1.70 -20.34 1.07
CA PRO A 391 1.71 -19.70 -0.25
C PRO A 391 0.99 -20.51 -1.34
N GLU A 392 1.05 -21.84 -1.26
CA GLU A 392 0.46 -22.75 -2.24
C GLU A 392 -1.06 -22.65 -2.33
N ARG A 393 -1.74 -22.09 -1.31
CA ARG A 393 -3.19 -21.85 -1.40
C ARG A 393 -3.61 -20.98 -2.58
N TRP A 394 -2.69 -20.18 -3.09
CA TRP A 394 -2.90 -19.26 -4.23
C TRP A 394 -2.66 -19.92 -5.58
N SER A 395 -2.10 -21.14 -5.60
CA SER A 395 -1.92 -21.92 -6.82
C SER A 395 -3.25 -22.50 -7.31
N SER A 396 -3.53 -22.36 -8.60
CA SER A 396 -4.73 -22.91 -9.24
C SER A 396 -4.88 -24.43 -9.17
N GLY A 397 -3.78 -25.14 -8.82
CA GLY A 397 -3.74 -26.61 -8.68
C GLY A 397 -3.97 -27.14 -7.27
N HIS A 398 -3.96 -26.31 -6.23
CA HIS A 398 -4.08 -26.75 -4.84
C HIS A 398 -5.53 -26.77 -4.34
N LEU A 399 -6.27 -27.81 -4.75
CA LEU A 399 -7.60 -28.11 -4.20
C LEU A 399 -7.59 -28.58 -2.73
N GLN A 400 -6.40 -28.74 -2.12
CA GLN A 400 -6.25 -29.34 -0.79
C GLN A 400 -6.50 -28.39 0.37
N VAL A 401 -6.44 -27.07 0.14
CA VAL A 401 -6.67 -26.06 1.17
C VAL A 401 -7.98 -25.33 0.91
N GLN A 402 -9.08 -25.96 1.33
CA GLN A 402 -10.43 -25.41 1.18
C GLN A 402 -11.06 -25.16 2.55
N PRO A 403 -11.92 -24.16 2.72
CA PRO A 403 -12.33 -23.19 1.68
C PRO A 403 -11.23 -22.19 1.29
N HIS A 404 -11.32 -21.59 0.10
CA HIS A 404 -10.49 -20.48 -0.36
C HIS A 404 -11.34 -19.44 -1.07
N ASP A 405 -11.71 -18.39 -0.34
CA ASP A 405 -12.52 -17.29 -0.86
C ASP A 405 -11.65 -16.13 -1.34
N SER A 406 -11.17 -16.23 -2.57
CA SER A 406 -10.34 -15.18 -3.19
C SER A 406 -11.06 -13.83 -3.33
N LYS A 407 -12.40 -13.78 -3.25
CA LYS A 407 -13.17 -12.52 -3.32
C LYS A 407 -13.01 -11.71 -2.04
N THR A 408 -12.71 -12.35 -0.92
CA THR A 408 -12.41 -11.71 0.36
C THR A 408 -11.07 -10.99 0.32
N PHE A 409 -10.14 -11.43 -0.54
CA PHE A 409 -8.81 -10.87 -0.64
C PHE A 409 -8.81 -9.55 -1.41
N ALA A 410 -8.60 -8.45 -0.71
CA ALA A 410 -8.63 -7.10 -1.26
C ALA A 410 -7.32 -6.32 -1.05
N GLN A 411 -6.17 -7.00 -1.22
CA GLN A 411 -4.84 -6.42 -1.04
C GLN A 411 -4.66 -5.07 -1.77
N PHE A 412 -5.16 -5.00 -3.00
CA PHE A 412 -5.07 -3.80 -3.85
C PHE A 412 -6.41 -3.06 -3.96
N GLY A 413 -7.35 -3.33 -3.06
CA GLY A 413 -8.73 -2.84 -3.16
C GLY A 413 -9.53 -3.56 -4.25
N ALA A 414 -10.68 -3.00 -4.58
CA ALA A 414 -11.58 -3.54 -5.59
C ALA A 414 -12.36 -2.43 -6.33
N GLY A 415 -13.12 -2.82 -7.37
CA GLY A 415 -13.94 -1.91 -8.13
C GLY A 415 -13.15 -0.89 -8.96
N PRO A 416 -13.78 0.23 -9.34
CA PRO A 416 -13.14 1.24 -10.19
C PRO A 416 -11.89 1.87 -9.58
N ARG A 417 -11.80 1.90 -8.25
CA ARG A 417 -10.70 2.49 -7.48
C ARG A 417 -9.60 1.48 -7.10
N VAL A 418 -9.55 0.31 -7.74
CA VAL A 418 -8.47 -0.67 -7.55
C VAL A 418 -7.09 -0.02 -7.77
N CYS A 419 -6.07 -0.45 -7.02
CA CYS A 419 -4.73 0.14 -7.08
C CYS A 419 -4.19 0.14 -8.53
N PRO A 420 -3.79 1.30 -9.08
CA PRO A 420 -3.22 1.37 -10.42
C PRO A 420 -1.81 0.77 -10.48
N GLY A 421 -1.04 0.83 -9.36
CA GLY A 421 0.34 0.35 -9.25
C GLY A 421 0.48 -1.14 -8.96
N ARG A 422 -0.63 -1.91 -8.85
CA ARG A 422 -0.58 -3.32 -8.44
C ARG A 422 0.36 -4.20 -9.27
N TYR A 423 0.45 -3.93 -10.58
CA TYR A 423 1.31 -4.70 -11.46
C TYR A 423 2.78 -4.39 -11.23
N LEU A 424 3.12 -3.09 -11.11
CA LEU A 424 4.48 -2.64 -10.79
C LEU A 424 4.95 -3.21 -9.46
N ALA A 425 4.16 -3.04 -8.40
CA ALA A 425 4.47 -3.60 -7.08
C ALA A 425 4.70 -5.12 -7.14
N GLY A 426 3.89 -5.86 -7.92
CA GLY A 426 4.06 -7.30 -8.12
C GLY A 426 5.37 -7.66 -8.83
N VAL A 427 5.83 -6.85 -9.78
CA VAL A 427 7.14 -7.03 -10.45
C VAL A 427 8.27 -6.75 -9.47
N GLU A 428 8.25 -5.62 -8.78
CA GLU A 428 9.27 -5.23 -7.79
C GLU A 428 9.41 -6.29 -6.68
N MET A 429 8.30 -6.74 -6.11
CA MET A 429 8.33 -7.77 -5.06
C MET A 429 8.90 -9.09 -5.54
N ARG A 430 8.54 -9.54 -6.75
CA ARG A 430 9.10 -10.78 -7.33
C ARG A 430 10.59 -10.64 -7.60
N LEU A 431 11.07 -9.49 -8.09
CA LEU A 431 12.49 -9.26 -8.36
C LEU A 431 13.31 -9.31 -7.07
N VAL A 432 12.89 -8.59 -6.03
CA VAL A 432 13.63 -8.53 -4.77
C VAL A 432 13.62 -9.88 -4.06
N LEU A 433 12.46 -10.52 -3.92
CA LEU A 433 12.35 -11.80 -3.22
C LEU A 433 13.09 -12.92 -3.96
N SER A 434 13.02 -12.96 -5.29
CA SER A 434 13.74 -13.97 -6.07
C SER A 434 15.25 -13.74 -6.05
N MET A 435 15.71 -12.49 -6.11
CA MET A 435 17.11 -12.14 -5.92
C MET A 435 17.60 -12.56 -4.52
N LEU A 436 16.84 -12.24 -3.46
CA LEU A 436 17.17 -12.60 -2.10
C LEU A 436 17.31 -14.13 -1.96
N SER A 437 16.29 -14.88 -2.37
CA SER A 437 16.24 -16.34 -2.25
C SER A 437 17.27 -17.05 -3.13
N ARG A 438 17.66 -16.45 -4.24
CA ARG A 438 18.69 -17.00 -5.14
C ARG A 438 20.10 -16.91 -4.54
N ASN A 439 20.37 -15.85 -3.79
CA ASN A 439 21.74 -15.51 -3.38
C ASN A 439 22.00 -15.72 -1.89
N PHE A 440 20.97 -15.74 -1.02
CA PHE A 440 21.18 -15.73 0.42
C PHE A 440 20.25 -16.68 1.14
N SER A 441 20.74 -17.30 2.22
CA SER A 441 19.91 -17.76 3.31
C SER A 441 19.70 -16.62 4.31
N ILE A 442 18.54 -16.59 4.94
CA ILE A 442 18.14 -15.51 5.83
C ILE A 442 17.73 -16.02 7.20
N GLU A 443 18.11 -15.26 8.24
CA GLU A 443 17.72 -15.52 9.61
C GLU A 443 17.42 -14.20 10.33
N LEU A 444 16.33 -14.16 11.13
CA LEU A 444 16.08 -13.00 12.00
C LEU A 444 17.19 -12.90 13.03
N ALA A 445 17.77 -11.71 13.16
CA ALA A 445 18.79 -11.46 14.20
C ALA A 445 18.18 -11.29 15.60
N THR A 446 16.85 -11.20 15.69
CA THR A 446 16.07 -11.11 16.93
C THR A 446 14.94 -12.11 16.91
N GLY A 447 14.39 -12.46 18.08
CA GLY A 447 13.21 -13.33 18.12
C GLY A 447 12.01 -12.73 17.37
N PRO A 448 11.21 -13.53 16.65
CA PRO A 448 10.09 -13.02 15.85
C PRO A 448 9.07 -12.22 16.67
N GLY A 449 8.88 -12.54 17.95
CA GLY A 449 7.99 -11.80 18.86
C GLY A 449 8.44 -10.37 19.20
N SER A 450 9.69 -9.99 18.90
CA SER A 450 10.20 -8.63 19.11
C SER A 450 9.76 -7.65 18.01
N ILE A 451 9.39 -8.16 16.84
CA ILE A 451 8.95 -7.35 15.69
C ILE A 451 7.46 -7.05 15.84
N LYS A 452 7.14 -5.78 16.06
CA LYS A 452 5.76 -5.30 16.28
C LYS A 452 5.20 -4.64 15.03
N GLU A 453 3.87 -4.68 14.90
CA GLU A 453 3.13 -3.92 13.90
C GLU A 453 2.98 -2.46 14.35
N ILE A 454 3.30 -1.54 13.48
CA ILE A 454 3.09 -0.11 13.68
C ILE A 454 2.26 0.42 12.51
N ALA A 455 1.08 0.94 12.81
CA ALA A 455 0.26 1.64 11.84
C ALA A 455 0.72 3.10 11.76
N ALA A 456 1.38 3.44 10.67
CA ALA A 456 1.61 4.81 10.23
C ALA A 456 0.70 5.10 9.03
N PHE A 457 1.22 5.62 7.94
CA PHE A 457 0.47 5.68 6.67
C PHE A 457 0.18 4.28 6.13
N THR A 458 1.15 3.38 6.29
CA THR A 458 1.03 1.93 6.07
C THR A 458 1.31 1.18 7.37
N MET A 459 0.95 -0.09 7.42
CA MET A 459 1.31 -0.98 8.53
C MET A 459 2.69 -1.58 8.26
N MET A 460 3.67 -1.19 9.09
CA MET A 460 5.08 -1.55 8.95
C MET A 460 5.58 -2.37 10.15
N PRO A 461 6.66 -3.15 9.99
CA PRO A 461 7.36 -3.72 11.13
C PRO A 461 8.12 -2.63 11.90
N SER A 462 8.17 -2.75 13.23
CA SER A 462 8.92 -1.82 14.10
C SER A 462 10.42 -1.81 13.81
N THR A 463 10.95 -2.92 13.32
CA THR A 463 12.33 -3.16 12.89
C THR A 463 12.37 -4.47 12.12
N MET A 464 13.39 -4.69 11.27
CA MET A 464 13.55 -5.96 10.55
C MET A 464 15.04 -6.35 10.47
N PRO A 465 15.69 -6.66 11.61
CA PRO A 465 17.09 -7.03 11.63
C PRO A 465 17.26 -8.48 11.16
N VAL A 466 18.04 -8.67 10.11
CA VAL A 466 18.28 -9.98 9.47
C VAL A 466 19.78 -10.22 9.31
N ARG A 467 20.21 -11.46 9.52
CA ARG A 467 21.53 -11.98 9.12
C ARG A 467 21.40 -12.68 7.78
N LEU A 468 22.35 -12.40 6.93
CA LEU A 468 22.46 -13.00 5.61
C LEU A 468 23.69 -13.92 5.56
N GLU A 469 23.51 -15.08 4.92
CA GLU A 469 24.63 -15.95 4.53
C GLU A 469 24.58 -16.18 3.03
N SER A 470 25.72 -16.01 2.34
CA SER A 470 25.80 -16.21 0.90
C SER A 470 25.66 -17.70 0.56
N LEU A 471 24.88 -17.99 -0.47
CA LEU A 471 24.71 -19.35 -1.02
C LEU A 471 25.69 -19.64 -2.16
N HIS A 472 26.61 -18.72 -2.48
CA HIS A 472 27.56 -18.82 -3.58
C HIS A 472 28.96 -18.38 -3.15
#